data_a01dc7a01cbbe3e823b7185d574aff04
#
_entry.id   a01dc7a01cbbe3e823b7185d574aff04
#
_cell.length_a   1.000
_cell.length_b   1.000
_cell.length_c   1.000
_cell.angle_alpha   90.00
_cell.angle_beta   90.00
_cell.angle_gamma   90.00
#
_symmetry.space_group_name_H-M   'P 1'
#
loop_
_entity.id
_entity.type
_entity.pdbx_description
1 polymer ?
#
loop_
_entity_poly.entity_id
_entity_poly.type
_entity_poly.pdbx_seq_one_letter_code
_entity_poly.pdbx_strand_id
1 'polypeptide(L)'
;MTAPRLLFAVVACASLSALVRAQGRIEVTINDTGTQAENLTSSQDGSIYFGSTAKGTVYRAAPGAAQAEPWIQGSTAGLTNVLGVLADDKSNTLWVCQNNTGGRGGAPVVGQTALRSFDLKSGAAKGTYPFPSNGGVCNDMAIATDGTVYATESFANRIHRLKSGAAALDLWVPADPRLAGVDGIAMLADGAVYVNTFFGGEIFRIPVNADGSAGAMVKIETSMPLSRPDGLRTVGPKTLIQAEGQGRVTELTIDGNRADVRVVKDGLTGATGVTRVGDTALVLVERAKAVVVPYRPQ
;
A
#
# COMPACT_ATOMS: atom_id res chain seq x y z
N MET A 1 -45.49 -52.85 -6.25
CA MET A 1 -44.16 -52.61 -5.65
C MET A 1 -43.68 -51.25 -6.12
N THR A 2 -43.86 -50.24 -5.31
CA THR A 2 -43.54 -48.84 -5.59
C THR A 2 -42.33 -48.44 -4.75
N ALA A 3 -41.22 -48.08 -5.40
CA ALA A 3 -40.04 -47.57 -4.75
C ALA A 3 -40.17 -46.08 -4.42
N PRO A 4 -39.67 -45.57 -3.28
CA PRO A 4 -39.73 -44.17 -2.94
C PRO A 4 -38.60 -43.37 -3.58
N ARG A 5 -38.94 -42.22 -4.15
CA ARG A 5 -37.99 -41.19 -4.56
C ARG A 5 -37.49 -40.42 -3.35
N LEU A 6 -36.20 -40.54 -3.03
CA LEU A 6 -35.53 -39.61 -2.11
C LEU A 6 -35.28 -38.29 -2.83
N LEU A 7 -35.79 -37.20 -2.26
CA LEU A 7 -35.42 -35.82 -2.58
C LEU A 7 -34.06 -35.50 -1.97
N PHE A 8 -33.12 -35.11 -2.83
CA PHE A 8 -31.92 -34.36 -2.38
C PHE A 8 -32.28 -32.87 -2.37
N ALA A 9 -32.38 -32.33 -1.17
CA ALA A 9 -32.48 -30.91 -0.94
C ALA A 9 -31.52 -30.57 0.19
N VAL A 10 -30.23 -30.30 -0.09
CA VAL A 10 -29.36 -29.58 0.82
C VAL A 10 -28.19 -28.94 0.02
N VAL A 11 -27.88 -27.73 0.40
CA VAL A 11 -26.71 -26.89 0.11
C VAL A 11 -27.00 -25.73 -0.82
N ALA A 12 -27.67 -24.72 -0.27
CA ALA A 12 -27.65 -23.36 -0.80
C ALA A 12 -27.67 -22.28 0.31
N CYS A 13 -27.21 -22.58 1.54
CA CYS A 13 -27.27 -21.62 2.67
C CYS A 13 -25.93 -21.06 3.14
N ALA A 14 -24.79 -21.52 2.63
CA ALA A 14 -23.47 -21.06 3.13
C ALA A 14 -22.93 -19.80 2.44
N SER A 15 -23.36 -19.49 1.23
CA SER A 15 -22.83 -18.36 0.45
C SER A 15 -23.53 -17.02 0.71
N LEU A 16 -24.75 -17.01 1.21
CA LEU A 16 -25.46 -15.76 1.55
C LEU A 16 -24.98 -15.13 2.88
N SER A 17 -24.45 -15.91 3.80
CA SER A 17 -24.04 -15.40 5.12
C SER A 17 -22.76 -14.57 5.09
N ALA A 18 -21.89 -14.78 4.12
CA ALA A 18 -20.65 -14.00 3.97
C ALA A 18 -20.89 -12.60 3.37
N LEU A 19 -21.84 -12.49 2.45
CA LEU A 19 -22.22 -11.22 1.82
C LEU A 19 -22.97 -10.27 2.76
N VAL A 20 -23.77 -10.79 3.69
CA VAL A 20 -24.52 -9.97 4.65
C VAL A 20 -23.63 -9.38 5.75
N ARG A 21 -22.50 -10.02 6.09
CA ARG A 21 -21.55 -9.47 7.07
C ARG A 21 -20.70 -8.32 6.55
N ALA A 22 -20.52 -8.17 5.24
CA ALA A 22 -19.73 -7.09 4.68
C ALA A 22 -20.46 -5.73 4.67
N GLN A 23 -21.78 -5.70 4.74
CA GLN A 23 -22.59 -4.48 4.64
C GLN A 23 -22.70 -3.66 5.94
N GLY A 24 -22.18 -4.15 7.05
CA GLY A 24 -22.27 -3.44 8.35
C GLY A 24 -20.94 -3.01 8.97
N ARG A 25 -19.79 -3.36 8.38
CA ARG A 25 -18.49 -3.03 8.95
C ARG A 25 -18.09 -1.60 8.56
N ILE A 26 -17.87 -0.75 9.56
CA ILE A 26 -17.48 0.64 9.38
C ILE A 26 -15.99 0.87 9.59
N GLU A 27 -15.29 -0.07 10.25
CA GLU A 27 -13.85 0.02 10.51
C GLU A 27 -13.20 -1.37 10.71
N VAL A 28 -11.88 -1.40 10.59
CA VAL A 28 -10.99 -2.52 10.95
C VAL A 28 -9.97 -2.00 11.93
N THR A 29 -10.00 -2.46 13.17
CA THR A 29 -9.06 -2.04 14.22
C THR A 29 -7.84 -2.94 14.24
N ILE A 30 -6.70 -2.43 14.72
CA ILE A 30 -5.53 -3.25 15.02
C ILE A 30 -5.63 -3.67 16.47
N ASN A 31 -5.62 -5.00 16.74
CA ASN A 31 -5.71 -5.56 18.10
C ASN A 31 -4.37 -5.48 18.83
N ASP A 32 -3.83 -4.29 18.94
CA ASP A 32 -2.61 -3.98 19.69
C ASP A 32 -2.54 -2.46 19.92
N THR A 33 -1.87 -2.04 20.99
CA THR A 33 -1.73 -0.64 21.33
C THR A 33 -0.37 -0.07 20.91
N GLY A 34 -0.32 1.20 20.56
CA GLY A 34 0.93 1.88 20.21
C GLY A 34 1.59 1.38 18.93
N THR A 35 0.82 0.82 18.01
CA THR A 35 1.31 0.24 16.75
C THR A 35 1.91 1.28 15.82
N GLN A 36 1.40 2.52 15.83
CA GLN A 36 1.80 3.56 14.89
C GLN A 36 1.79 3.04 13.44
N ALA A 37 0.67 2.42 13.03
CA ALA A 37 0.51 1.96 11.66
C ALA A 37 0.63 3.15 10.71
N GLU A 38 1.28 2.92 9.55
CA GLU A 38 1.55 4.00 8.60
C GLU A 38 0.94 3.72 7.23
N ASN A 39 0.96 2.49 6.78
CA ASN A 39 0.36 2.10 5.51
C ASN A 39 -0.45 0.80 5.64
N LEU A 40 -1.33 0.57 4.66
CA LEU A 40 -2.11 -0.66 4.56
C LEU A 40 -2.21 -1.11 3.10
N THR A 41 -2.51 -2.39 2.94
CA THR A 41 -2.84 -3.00 1.65
C THR A 41 -3.90 -4.09 1.83
N SER A 42 -4.49 -4.52 0.73
CA SER A 42 -5.43 -5.65 0.70
C SER A 42 -5.03 -6.66 -0.36
N SER A 43 -5.31 -7.93 -0.11
CA SER A 43 -5.23 -9.00 -1.10
C SER A 43 -6.60 -9.32 -1.71
N GLN A 44 -6.60 -10.05 -2.82
CA GLN A 44 -7.82 -10.40 -3.55
C GLN A 44 -8.80 -11.25 -2.73
N ASP A 45 -8.31 -12.02 -1.75
CA ASP A 45 -9.16 -12.76 -0.82
C ASP A 45 -9.91 -11.87 0.18
N GLY A 46 -9.60 -10.56 0.22
CA GLY A 46 -10.16 -9.60 1.15
C GLY A 46 -9.42 -9.50 2.49
N SER A 47 -8.26 -10.13 2.65
CA SER A 47 -7.36 -9.88 3.79
C SER A 47 -6.80 -8.47 3.72
N ILE A 48 -6.57 -7.85 4.89
CA ILE A 48 -6.02 -6.50 5.01
C ILE A 48 -4.75 -6.57 5.85
N TYR A 49 -3.71 -5.91 5.41
CA TYR A 49 -2.40 -5.91 6.06
C TYR A 49 -2.02 -4.48 6.45
N PHE A 50 -1.40 -4.33 7.63
CA PHE A 50 -0.96 -3.04 8.17
C PHE A 50 0.51 -3.13 8.57
N GLY A 51 1.31 -2.11 8.20
CA GLY A 51 2.69 -1.97 8.63
C GLY A 51 2.79 -1.11 9.89
N SER A 52 3.55 -1.56 10.89
CA SER A 52 3.78 -0.82 12.13
C SER A 52 5.16 -0.20 12.20
N THR A 53 5.22 1.12 12.32
CA THR A 53 6.49 1.83 12.47
C THR A 53 7.08 1.70 13.88
N ALA A 54 6.25 1.49 14.89
CA ALA A 54 6.73 1.39 16.28
C ALA A 54 7.17 -0.01 16.67
N LYS A 55 6.57 -1.05 16.08
CA LYS A 55 6.80 -2.45 16.49
C LYS A 55 7.46 -3.32 15.44
N GLY A 56 7.65 -2.79 14.22
CA GLY A 56 8.19 -3.57 13.11
C GLY A 56 7.33 -4.79 12.75
N THR A 57 6.08 -4.80 13.14
CA THR A 57 5.16 -5.93 12.96
C THR A 57 4.23 -5.64 11.79
N VAL A 58 3.96 -6.66 10.98
CA VAL A 58 2.85 -6.64 10.05
C VAL A 58 1.64 -7.31 10.71
N TYR A 59 0.54 -6.59 10.75
CA TYR A 59 -0.76 -7.09 11.25
C TYR A 59 -1.62 -7.53 10.06
N ARG A 60 -2.46 -8.53 10.28
CA ARG A 60 -3.40 -9.04 9.26
C ARG A 60 -4.80 -9.16 9.84
N ALA A 61 -5.76 -8.58 9.15
CA ALA A 61 -7.17 -8.91 9.31
C ALA A 61 -7.55 -9.96 8.25
N ALA A 62 -8.09 -11.09 8.68
CA ALA A 62 -8.63 -12.09 7.76
C ALA A 62 -9.84 -11.53 6.98
N PRO A 63 -10.24 -12.14 5.86
CA PRO A 63 -11.41 -11.71 5.09
C PRO A 63 -12.64 -11.53 5.98
N GLY A 64 -13.23 -10.34 5.99
CA GLY A 64 -14.40 -10.00 6.80
C GLY A 64 -14.14 -9.78 8.30
N ALA A 65 -12.92 -9.94 8.81
CA ALA A 65 -12.61 -9.68 10.21
C ALA A 65 -12.67 -8.17 10.53
N ALA A 66 -13.13 -7.82 11.72
CA ALA A 66 -13.15 -6.45 12.23
C ALA A 66 -11.86 -6.06 12.94
N GLN A 67 -10.97 -7.01 13.19
CA GLN A 67 -9.70 -6.81 13.87
C GLN A 67 -8.55 -7.45 13.11
N ALA A 68 -7.41 -6.76 13.10
CA ALA A 68 -6.15 -7.25 12.60
C ALA A 68 -5.28 -7.73 13.78
N GLU A 69 -4.72 -8.93 13.64
CA GLU A 69 -3.86 -9.55 14.62
C GLU A 69 -2.39 -9.51 14.18
N PRO A 70 -1.40 -9.57 15.10
CA PRO A 70 0.00 -9.73 14.75
C PRO A 70 0.20 -10.96 13.86
N TRP A 71 0.80 -10.76 12.68
CA TRP A 71 0.96 -11.84 11.70
C TRP A 71 2.43 -12.13 11.37
N ILE A 72 3.20 -11.10 10.94
CA ILE A 72 4.65 -11.19 10.82
C ILE A 72 5.25 -10.38 11.96
N GLN A 73 5.72 -11.06 12.99
CA GLN A 73 6.25 -10.41 14.18
C GLN A 73 7.66 -9.90 13.92
N GLY A 74 7.92 -8.62 14.19
CA GLY A 74 9.18 -7.98 13.96
C GLY A 74 10.36 -8.67 14.65
N SER A 75 10.16 -9.11 15.90
CA SER A 75 11.19 -9.79 16.70
C SER A 75 11.72 -11.09 16.09
N THR A 76 10.86 -11.84 15.38
CA THR A 76 11.25 -13.10 14.71
C THR A 76 11.62 -12.93 13.26
N ALA A 77 11.06 -11.95 12.57
CA ALA A 77 11.32 -11.67 11.17
C ALA A 77 12.49 -10.70 10.92
N GLY A 78 13.07 -10.13 11.99
CA GLY A 78 14.12 -9.12 11.92
C GLY A 78 13.63 -7.78 11.35
N LEU A 79 12.35 -7.45 11.55
CA LEU A 79 11.76 -6.18 11.18
C LEU A 79 11.78 -5.23 12.37
N THR A 80 12.06 -3.95 12.16
CA THR A 80 12.18 -2.94 13.24
C THR A 80 11.21 -1.78 13.10
N ASN A 81 10.99 -1.31 11.89
CA ASN A 81 10.11 -0.20 11.56
C ASN A 81 9.56 -0.46 10.15
N VAL A 82 8.26 -0.73 10.05
CA VAL A 82 7.57 -1.03 8.79
C VAL A 82 6.69 0.16 8.42
N LEU A 83 7.01 0.80 7.28
CA LEU A 83 6.14 1.79 6.65
C LEU A 83 5.24 1.09 5.61
N GLY A 84 5.60 1.14 4.35
CA GLY A 84 4.82 0.60 3.25
C GLY A 84 4.64 -0.91 3.33
N VAL A 85 3.45 -1.34 2.98
CA VAL A 85 3.10 -2.75 2.74
C VAL A 85 2.29 -2.85 1.44
N LEU A 86 2.58 -3.86 0.61
CA LEU A 86 1.88 -4.09 -0.66
C LEU A 86 1.70 -5.57 -0.95
N ALA A 87 0.45 -6.00 -1.07
CA ALA A 87 0.11 -7.36 -1.45
C ALA A 87 0.19 -7.52 -2.98
N ASP A 88 0.92 -8.53 -3.41
CA ASP A 88 0.99 -8.99 -4.80
C ASP A 88 0.41 -10.40 -4.89
N ASP A 89 -0.86 -10.49 -5.21
CA ASP A 89 -1.56 -11.75 -5.35
C ASP A 89 -1.00 -12.59 -6.51
N LYS A 90 -0.49 -11.93 -7.58
CA LYS A 90 0.03 -12.60 -8.76
C LYS A 90 1.26 -13.45 -8.44
N SER A 91 2.17 -12.94 -7.61
CA SER A 91 3.39 -13.64 -7.19
C SER A 91 3.25 -14.29 -5.80
N ASN A 92 2.07 -14.22 -5.16
CA ASN A 92 1.85 -14.64 -3.78
C ASN A 92 2.88 -14.01 -2.83
N THR A 93 3.08 -12.70 -2.93
CA THR A 93 4.11 -11.98 -2.16
C THR A 93 3.51 -10.80 -1.43
N LEU A 94 3.84 -10.65 -0.15
CA LEU A 94 3.71 -9.40 0.57
C LEU A 94 5.05 -8.68 0.54
N TRP A 95 5.09 -7.51 -0.07
CA TRP A 95 6.21 -6.60 -0.07
C TRP A 95 6.13 -5.67 1.14
N VAL A 96 7.28 -5.37 1.74
CA VAL A 96 7.37 -4.61 3.00
C VAL A 96 8.55 -3.65 2.94
N CYS A 97 8.32 -2.38 3.18
CA CYS A 97 9.34 -1.37 3.43
C CYS A 97 9.79 -1.44 4.89
N GLN A 98 10.98 -2.02 5.12
CA GLN A 98 11.63 -2.03 6.42
C GLN A 98 12.62 -0.90 6.55
N ASN A 99 12.66 -0.24 7.69
CA ASN A 99 13.60 0.83 8.00
C ASN A 99 14.42 0.53 9.25
N ASN A 100 15.67 1.00 9.23
CA ASN A 100 16.58 0.90 10.38
C ASN A 100 16.51 2.15 11.28
N THR A 101 15.68 3.13 10.94
CA THR A 101 15.44 4.28 11.79
C THR A 101 14.86 3.78 13.10
N GLY A 102 15.53 4.01 14.21
CA GLY A 102 15.00 3.70 15.54
C GLY A 102 13.56 4.18 15.59
N GLY A 103 12.63 3.28 15.93
CA GLY A 103 11.21 3.60 15.97
C GLY A 103 10.97 4.87 16.78
N ARG A 104 9.89 5.60 16.53
CA ARG A 104 9.50 6.81 17.30
C ARG A 104 9.32 6.55 18.82
N GLY A 105 9.96 5.57 19.38
CA GLY A 105 9.99 5.20 20.80
C GLY A 105 11.38 4.93 21.33
N GLY A 106 12.45 5.26 20.56
CA GLY A 106 13.84 5.05 21.01
C GLY A 106 14.29 3.59 20.97
N ALA A 107 13.62 2.73 20.20
CA ALA A 107 14.10 1.37 19.98
C ALA A 107 15.49 1.39 19.32
N PRO A 108 16.40 0.45 19.66
CA PRO A 108 17.72 0.39 19.06
C PRO A 108 17.63 0.28 17.54
N VAL A 109 18.51 0.99 16.83
CA VAL A 109 18.71 0.82 15.39
C VAL A 109 19.27 -0.58 15.15
N VAL A 110 18.42 -1.51 14.69
CA VAL A 110 18.81 -2.88 14.36
C VAL A 110 18.46 -3.15 12.91
N GLY A 111 19.42 -3.61 12.13
CA GLY A 111 19.20 -3.96 10.74
C GLY A 111 19.51 -2.81 9.78
N GLN A 112 19.06 -2.98 8.53
CA GLN A 112 19.33 -2.09 7.42
C GLN A 112 17.99 -1.71 6.76
N THR A 113 17.87 -0.49 6.25
CA THR A 113 16.72 -0.14 5.37
C THR A 113 16.73 -1.07 4.17
N ALA A 114 15.62 -1.73 3.94
CA ALA A 114 15.49 -2.75 2.91
C ALA A 114 14.04 -2.88 2.41
N LEU A 115 13.91 -3.24 1.15
CA LEU A 115 12.70 -3.86 0.66
C LEU A 115 12.73 -5.35 1.07
N ARG A 116 11.67 -5.82 1.70
CA ARG A 116 11.52 -7.19 2.14
C ARG A 116 10.36 -7.86 1.42
N SER A 117 10.44 -9.15 1.22
CA SER A 117 9.35 -9.94 0.66
C SER A 117 9.04 -11.15 1.54
N PHE A 118 7.75 -11.43 1.67
CA PHE A 118 7.20 -12.54 2.43
C PHE A 118 6.16 -13.28 1.59
N ASP A 119 5.94 -14.54 1.88
CA ASP A 119 4.84 -15.29 1.29
C ASP A 119 3.50 -14.73 1.82
N LEU A 120 2.62 -14.36 0.89
CA LEU A 120 1.37 -13.66 1.20
C LEU A 120 0.37 -14.51 2.01
N LYS A 121 0.49 -15.83 1.97
CA LYS A 121 -0.41 -16.75 2.68
C LYS A 121 0.14 -17.19 4.01
N SER A 122 1.44 -17.53 4.07
CA SER A 122 2.08 -18.10 5.26
C SER A 122 2.85 -17.08 6.11
N GLY A 123 3.23 -15.92 5.55
CA GLY A 123 4.12 -14.96 6.20
C GLY A 123 5.59 -15.38 6.22
N ALA A 124 5.96 -16.48 5.56
CA ALA A 124 7.34 -16.94 5.49
C ALA A 124 8.20 -15.96 4.71
N ALA A 125 9.42 -15.67 5.20
CA ALA A 125 10.34 -14.77 4.52
C ALA A 125 10.77 -15.34 3.16
N LYS A 126 10.76 -14.51 2.10
CA LYS A 126 11.19 -14.85 0.73
C LYS A 126 12.49 -14.15 0.35
N GLY A 127 12.64 -12.85 0.64
CA GLY A 127 13.81 -12.09 0.23
C GLY A 127 14.06 -10.84 1.08
N THR A 128 15.30 -10.37 1.00
CA THR A 128 15.76 -9.12 1.60
C THR A 128 16.62 -8.40 0.59
N TYR A 129 16.27 -7.17 0.26
CA TYR A 129 16.92 -6.34 -0.74
C TYR A 129 17.33 -5.01 -0.10
N PRO A 130 18.55 -4.93 0.43
CA PRO A 130 19.02 -3.72 1.11
C PRO A 130 19.06 -2.52 0.17
N PHE A 131 18.70 -1.34 0.69
CA PHE A 131 18.94 -0.11 -0.03
C PHE A 131 20.44 0.15 -0.10
N PRO A 132 20.97 0.56 -1.26
CA PRO A 132 22.41 0.76 -1.42
C PRO A 132 22.98 1.93 -0.61
N SER A 133 22.12 2.75 -0.03
CA SER A 133 22.48 3.90 0.80
C SER A 133 22.15 3.67 2.26
N ASN A 134 23.06 4.01 3.15
CA ASN A 134 22.78 4.06 4.58
C ASN A 134 21.97 5.32 4.91
N GLY A 135 20.87 5.20 5.64
CA GLY A 135 20.13 6.31 6.23
C GLY A 135 18.92 6.82 5.43
N GLY A 136 18.52 6.15 4.36
CA GLY A 136 17.27 6.44 3.68
C GLY A 136 16.05 5.79 4.35
N VAL A 137 14.86 6.24 3.96
CA VAL A 137 13.57 5.67 4.39
C VAL A 137 12.84 5.08 3.21
N CYS A 138 12.74 3.72 3.17
CA CYS A 138 11.82 3.02 2.29
C CYS A 138 10.41 3.37 2.73
N ASN A 139 9.65 4.06 1.88
CA ASN A 139 8.32 4.53 2.25
C ASN A 139 7.23 3.66 1.66
N ASP A 140 7.03 3.70 0.36
CA ASP A 140 5.97 2.95 -0.32
C ASP A 140 6.52 2.26 -1.59
N MET A 141 5.71 1.42 -2.23
CA MET A 141 6.13 0.66 -3.40
C MET A 141 4.99 0.45 -4.40
N ALA A 142 5.37 0.25 -5.67
CA ALA A 142 4.50 -0.15 -6.75
C ALA A 142 5.10 -1.32 -7.54
N ILE A 143 4.25 -2.11 -8.18
CA ILE A 143 4.66 -3.31 -8.92
C ILE A 143 4.20 -3.18 -10.37
N ALA A 144 5.14 -3.35 -11.29
CA ALA A 144 4.87 -3.41 -12.71
C ALA A 144 4.28 -4.78 -13.12
N THR A 145 3.70 -4.83 -14.30
CA THR A 145 3.08 -6.06 -14.84
C THR A 145 4.08 -7.19 -15.07
N ASP A 146 5.36 -6.87 -15.27
CA ASP A 146 6.47 -7.83 -15.40
C ASP A 146 7.02 -8.32 -14.04
N GLY A 147 6.51 -7.80 -12.93
CA GLY A 147 6.96 -8.11 -11.56
C GLY A 147 8.11 -7.24 -11.06
N THR A 148 8.53 -6.22 -11.81
CA THR A 148 9.48 -5.20 -11.32
C THR A 148 8.83 -4.38 -10.20
N VAL A 149 9.55 -4.19 -9.08
CA VAL A 149 9.10 -3.41 -7.94
C VAL A 149 9.84 -2.08 -7.89
N TYR A 150 9.11 -0.98 -7.76
CA TYR A 150 9.65 0.35 -7.53
C TYR A 150 9.38 0.75 -6.09
N ALA A 151 10.37 1.35 -5.41
CA ALA A 151 10.25 1.76 -4.02
C ALA A 151 10.76 3.20 -3.83
N THR A 152 9.97 4.02 -3.13
CA THR A 152 10.33 5.40 -2.80
C THR A 152 11.29 5.44 -1.61
N GLU A 153 12.28 6.34 -1.68
CA GLU A 153 13.20 6.66 -0.58
C GLU A 153 13.03 8.13 -0.19
N SER A 154 12.16 8.39 0.81
CA SER A 154 11.59 9.71 1.07
C SER A 154 12.61 10.80 1.38
N PHE A 155 13.53 10.58 2.31
CA PHE A 155 14.48 11.64 2.71
C PHE A 155 15.72 11.74 1.82
N ALA A 156 15.89 10.77 0.91
CA ALA A 156 16.92 10.83 -0.10
C ALA A 156 16.37 11.31 -1.47
N ASN A 157 15.06 11.58 -1.57
CA ASN A 157 14.40 12.15 -2.72
C ASN A 157 14.65 11.35 -4.02
N ARG A 158 14.61 10.01 -3.94
CA ARG A 158 14.95 9.11 -5.05
C ARG A 158 14.05 7.88 -5.06
N ILE A 159 14.14 7.13 -6.15
CA ILE A 159 13.35 5.91 -6.34
C ILE A 159 14.31 4.77 -6.71
N HIS A 160 14.17 3.65 -6.03
CA HIS A 160 14.86 2.41 -6.32
C HIS A 160 13.97 1.45 -7.11
N ARG A 161 14.63 0.49 -7.76
CA ARG A 161 13.95 -0.54 -8.53
C ARG A 161 14.56 -1.91 -8.24
N LEU A 162 13.71 -2.90 -8.06
CA LEU A 162 14.06 -4.31 -8.08
C LEU A 162 13.46 -4.94 -9.35
N LYS A 163 14.28 -5.21 -10.34
CA LYS A 163 13.85 -5.95 -11.54
C LYS A 163 13.38 -7.34 -11.16
N SER A 164 12.38 -7.85 -11.85
CA SER A 164 11.88 -9.20 -11.64
C SER A 164 13.01 -10.21 -11.70
N GLY A 165 13.16 -11.05 -10.66
CA GLY A 165 14.24 -12.03 -10.53
C GLY A 165 15.62 -11.48 -10.16
N ALA A 166 15.78 -10.17 -9.97
CA ALA A 166 17.05 -9.59 -9.55
C ALA A 166 17.37 -9.87 -8.08
N ALA A 167 18.66 -9.97 -7.76
CA ALA A 167 19.14 -10.19 -6.40
C ALA A 167 19.34 -8.89 -5.60
N ALA A 168 19.32 -7.72 -6.24
CA ALA A 168 19.58 -6.43 -5.61
C ALA A 168 18.76 -5.30 -6.25
N LEU A 169 18.49 -4.28 -5.44
CA LEU A 169 17.93 -3.01 -5.90
C LEU A 169 18.95 -2.25 -6.75
N ASP A 170 18.48 -1.57 -7.80
CA ASP A 170 19.23 -0.54 -8.50
C ASP A 170 18.60 0.84 -8.28
N LEU A 171 19.41 1.89 -8.44
CA LEU A 171 18.92 3.28 -8.39
C LEU A 171 18.23 3.57 -9.73
N TRP A 172 16.90 3.78 -9.69
CA TRP A 172 16.11 4.03 -10.90
C TRP A 172 15.94 5.52 -11.20
N VAL A 173 15.59 6.32 -10.19
CA VAL A 173 15.58 7.78 -10.28
C VAL A 173 16.59 8.33 -9.27
N PRO A 174 17.65 9.02 -9.70
CA PRO A 174 18.61 9.65 -8.80
C PRO A 174 17.93 10.76 -7.99
N ALA A 175 18.63 11.22 -6.94
CA ALA A 175 18.12 12.28 -6.07
C ALA A 175 17.74 13.52 -6.90
N ASP A 176 16.50 13.95 -6.75
CA ASP A 176 15.93 15.11 -7.44
C ASP A 176 15.20 15.98 -6.39
N PRO A 177 15.51 17.29 -6.31
CA PRO A 177 14.85 18.19 -5.35
C PRO A 177 13.34 18.28 -5.53
N ARG A 178 12.81 18.01 -6.72
CA ARG A 178 11.35 17.94 -6.96
C ARG A 178 10.69 16.78 -6.23
N LEU A 179 11.45 15.73 -5.90
CA LEU A 179 11.00 14.57 -5.11
C LEU A 179 11.17 14.76 -3.60
N ALA A 180 11.32 16.00 -3.12
CA ALA A 180 11.45 16.26 -1.69
C ALA A 180 10.24 15.75 -0.91
N GLY A 181 10.47 14.73 -0.04
CA GLY A 181 9.40 14.04 0.67
C GLY A 181 8.55 13.16 -0.24
N VAL A 182 9.16 12.54 -1.27
CA VAL A 182 8.48 11.53 -2.09
C VAL A 182 7.92 10.42 -1.19
N ASP A 183 6.65 10.07 -1.40
CA ASP A 183 5.89 9.22 -0.49
C ASP A 183 5.19 8.10 -1.26
N GLY A 184 3.90 8.21 -1.50
CA GLY A 184 3.12 7.22 -2.22
C GLY A 184 3.57 7.05 -3.67
N ILE A 185 3.47 5.82 -4.16
CA ILE A 185 3.86 5.42 -5.52
C ILE A 185 2.86 4.43 -6.10
N ALA A 186 2.52 4.60 -7.37
CA ALA A 186 1.60 3.70 -8.09
C ALA A 186 1.97 3.60 -9.57
N MET A 187 1.45 2.61 -10.27
CA MET A 187 1.57 2.49 -11.73
C MET A 187 0.19 2.48 -12.37
N LEU A 188 0.04 3.13 -13.52
CA LEU A 188 -1.18 3.08 -14.32
C LEU A 188 -1.00 2.21 -15.57
N ALA A 189 -2.09 2.03 -16.30
CA ALA A 189 -2.10 1.18 -17.51
C ALA A 189 -1.25 1.73 -18.66
N ASP A 190 -0.84 3.00 -18.62
CA ASP A 190 0.11 3.60 -19.56
C ASP A 190 1.56 3.13 -19.32
N GLY A 191 1.80 2.30 -18.30
CA GLY A 191 3.11 1.79 -17.93
C GLY A 191 4.01 2.79 -17.21
N ALA A 192 3.53 4.00 -16.92
CA ALA A 192 4.30 4.98 -16.16
C ALA A 192 4.15 4.81 -14.65
N VAL A 193 5.18 5.21 -13.93
CA VAL A 193 5.17 5.34 -12.46
C VAL A 193 4.66 6.72 -12.10
N TYR A 194 3.77 6.78 -11.12
CA TYR A 194 3.25 8.00 -10.53
C TYR A 194 3.67 8.07 -9.07
N VAL A 195 4.16 9.23 -8.63
CA VAL A 195 4.57 9.47 -7.24
C VAL A 195 4.01 10.79 -6.74
N ASN A 196 3.66 10.84 -5.48
CA ASN A 196 3.31 12.10 -4.83
C ASN A 196 4.44 12.56 -3.88
N THR A 197 4.38 13.81 -3.45
CA THR A 197 5.31 14.41 -2.49
C THR A 197 4.57 14.99 -1.31
N PHE A 198 4.81 14.43 -0.12
CA PHE A 198 4.09 14.79 1.11
C PHE A 198 4.24 16.29 1.47
N PHE A 199 5.43 16.86 1.31
CA PHE A 199 5.67 18.26 1.65
C PHE A 199 5.26 19.22 0.53
N GLY A 200 5.48 18.83 -0.73
CA GLY A 200 5.19 19.64 -1.91
C GLY A 200 3.71 19.69 -2.29
N GLY A 201 2.94 18.66 -1.92
CA GLY A 201 1.56 18.53 -2.38
C GLY A 201 1.47 18.32 -3.89
N GLU A 202 2.48 17.68 -4.48
CA GLU A 202 2.62 17.51 -5.91
C GLU A 202 2.50 16.04 -6.30
N ILE A 203 2.16 15.79 -7.57
CA ILE A 203 2.20 14.46 -8.18
C ILE A 203 3.01 14.53 -9.48
N PHE A 204 3.84 13.53 -9.71
CA PHE A 204 4.69 13.41 -10.88
C PHE A 204 4.42 12.09 -11.61
N ARG A 205 4.50 12.16 -12.94
CA ARG A 205 4.52 11.01 -13.83
C ARG A 205 5.96 10.80 -14.33
N ILE A 206 6.43 9.54 -14.23
CA ILE A 206 7.76 9.13 -14.68
C ILE A 206 7.57 7.97 -15.68
N PRO A 207 7.76 8.21 -16.97
CA PRO A 207 7.67 7.16 -17.97
C PRO A 207 8.73 6.07 -17.72
N VAL A 208 8.39 4.83 -18.00
CA VAL A 208 9.37 3.72 -18.08
C VAL A 208 9.73 3.53 -19.54
N ASN A 209 10.99 3.77 -19.89
CA ASN A 209 11.49 3.59 -21.26
C ASN A 209 11.53 2.10 -21.63
N ALA A 210 11.67 1.78 -22.92
CA ALA A 210 11.71 0.42 -23.42
C ALA A 210 12.88 -0.41 -22.83
N ASP A 211 13.98 0.22 -22.44
CA ASP A 211 15.11 -0.42 -21.75
C ASP A 211 14.91 -0.51 -20.22
N GLY A 212 13.75 -0.04 -19.74
CA GLY A 212 13.38 0.02 -18.33
C GLY A 212 13.97 1.19 -17.55
N SER A 213 14.76 2.07 -18.18
CA SER A 213 15.24 3.31 -17.52
C SER A 213 14.11 4.29 -17.25
N ALA A 214 14.32 5.23 -16.32
CA ALA A 214 13.38 6.31 -16.08
C ALA A 214 13.41 7.31 -17.22
N GLY A 215 12.23 7.66 -17.74
CA GLY A 215 12.05 8.77 -18.65
C GLY A 215 12.03 10.12 -17.92
N ALA A 216 11.82 11.19 -18.66
CA ALA A 216 11.73 12.53 -18.08
C ALA A 216 10.51 12.64 -17.13
N MET A 217 10.77 13.02 -15.90
CA MET A 217 9.74 13.24 -14.89
C MET A 217 8.92 14.50 -15.22
N VAL A 218 7.61 14.37 -15.27
CA VAL A 218 6.64 15.42 -15.58
C VAL A 218 5.72 15.66 -14.40
N LYS A 219 5.59 16.92 -13.98
CA LYS A 219 4.58 17.31 -13.00
C LYS A 219 3.18 17.20 -13.61
N ILE A 220 2.24 16.65 -12.85
CA ILE A 220 0.83 16.60 -13.21
C ILE A 220 0.12 17.81 -12.59
N GLU A 221 -0.56 18.57 -13.44
CA GLU A 221 -1.39 19.70 -13.01
C GLU A 221 -2.74 19.18 -12.47
N THR A 222 -3.01 19.42 -11.22
CA THR A 222 -4.22 18.94 -10.53
C THR A 222 -5.32 20.00 -10.54
N SER A 223 -6.58 19.60 -10.72
CA SER A 223 -7.75 20.50 -10.75
C SER A 223 -8.01 21.21 -9.42
N MET A 224 -7.43 20.71 -8.32
CA MET A 224 -7.41 21.36 -7.00
C MET A 224 -6.10 21.02 -6.26
N PRO A 225 -5.66 21.83 -5.28
CA PRO A 225 -4.47 21.55 -4.49
C PRO A 225 -4.58 20.24 -3.70
N LEU A 226 -3.51 19.46 -3.70
CA LEU A 226 -3.33 18.31 -2.83
C LEU A 226 -2.75 18.77 -1.49
N SER A 227 -3.13 18.10 -0.40
CA SER A 227 -2.79 18.55 0.94
C SER A 227 -2.08 17.45 1.75
N ARG A 228 -0.76 17.43 1.66
CA ARG A 228 0.10 16.40 2.26
C ARG A 228 -0.31 14.99 1.78
N PRO A 229 -0.27 14.75 0.45
CA PRO A 229 -0.59 13.43 -0.11
C PRO A 229 0.41 12.40 0.42
N ASP A 230 -0.11 11.25 0.82
CA ASP A 230 0.57 10.16 1.50
C ASP A 230 0.36 8.87 0.67
N GLY A 231 -0.12 7.78 1.21
CA GLY A 231 -0.30 6.52 0.48
C GLY A 231 -1.11 6.66 -0.81
N LEU A 232 -0.60 6.12 -1.91
CA LEU A 232 -1.15 6.23 -3.27
C LEU A 232 -1.39 4.83 -3.86
N ARG A 233 -2.57 4.60 -4.46
CA ARG A 233 -2.91 3.29 -5.07
C ARG A 233 -3.62 3.45 -6.40
N THR A 234 -3.37 2.50 -7.30
CA THR A 234 -4.11 2.35 -8.56
C THR A 234 -5.46 1.72 -8.32
N VAL A 235 -6.52 2.31 -8.86
CA VAL A 235 -7.90 1.80 -8.72
C VAL A 235 -8.63 1.67 -10.05
N GLY A 236 -8.00 2.12 -11.13
CA GLY A 236 -8.49 2.02 -12.51
C GLY A 236 -7.36 2.23 -13.51
N PRO A 237 -7.62 2.05 -14.82
CA PRO A 237 -6.59 2.18 -15.86
C PRO A 237 -5.90 3.56 -15.89
N LYS A 238 -6.64 4.61 -15.53
CA LYS A 238 -6.20 6.00 -15.50
C LYS A 238 -6.46 6.65 -14.13
N THR A 239 -6.84 5.86 -13.12
CA THR A 239 -7.37 6.40 -11.87
C THR A 239 -6.53 5.97 -10.69
N LEU A 240 -6.11 6.93 -9.91
CA LEU A 240 -5.41 6.78 -8.64
C LEU A 240 -6.34 7.16 -7.49
N ILE A 241 -6.14 6.56 -6.33
CA ILE A 241 -6.71 7.01 -5.06
C ILE A 241 -5.58 7.28 -4.09
N GLN A 242 -5.69 8.34 -3.30
CA GLN A 242 -4.69 8.66 -2.28
C GLN A 242 -5.32 9.09 -0.96
N ALA A 243 -4.61 8.83 0.13
CA ALA A 243 -4.84 9.46 1.42
C ALA A 243 -4.09 10.79 1.48
N GLU A 244 -4.66 11.78 2.15
CA GLU A 244 -4.02 13.07 2.41
C GLU A 244 -3.96 13.31 3.92
N GLY A 245 -2.77 13.64 4.43
CA GLY A 245 -2.51 13.80 5.87
C GLY A 245 -3.34 14.89 6.56
N GLN A 246 -3.98 15.79 5.78
CA GLN A 246 -4.95 16.77 6.27
C GLN A 246 -6.35 16.17 6.47
N GLY A 247 -6.54 14.87 6.22
CA GLY A 247 -7.78 14.15 6.51
C GLY A 247 -8.71 13.94 5.33
N ARG A 248 -8.20 14.02 4.10
CA ARG A 248 -8.99 13.71 2.90
C ARG A 248 -8.57 12.40 2.27
N VAL A 249 -9.49 11.80 1.54
CA VAL A 249 -9.22 10.81 0.50
C VAL A 249 -9.64 11.41 -0.81
N THR A 250 -8.74 11.42 -1.77
CA THR A 250 -8.98 11.96 -3.11
C THR A 250 -8.75 10.92 -4.18
N GLU A 251 -9.56 10.97 -5.22
CA GLU A 251 -9.38 10.24 -6.46
C GLU A 251 -8.81 11.19 -7.51
N LEU A 252 -7.83 10.71 -8.28
CA LEU A 252 -7.21 11.45 -9.35
C LEU A 252 -7.42 10.70 -10.67
N THR A 253 -8.15 11.29 -11.59
CA THR A 253 -8.31 10.76 -12.95
C THR A 253 -7.32 11.45 -13.87
N ILE A 254 -6.37 10.67 -14.41
CA ILE A 254 -5.25 11.18 -15.19
C ILE A 254 -5.66 11.33 -16.68
N ASP A 255 -5.39 12.51 -17.23
CA ASP A 255 -5.50 12.80 -18.66
C ASP A 255 -4.28 13.60 -19.14
N GLY A 256 -3.35 12.90 -19.80
CA GLY A 256 -2.06 13.46 -20.19
C GLY A 256 -1.24 13.94 -18.98
N ASN A 257 -0.96 15.24 -18.93
CA ASN A 257 -0.23 15.89 -17.84
C ASN A 257 -1.16 16.60 -16.85
N ARG A 258 -2.45 16.23 -16.83
CA ARG A 258 -3.46 16.77 -15.92
C ARG A 258 -4.12 15.66 -15.11
N ALA A 259 -4.63 16.03 -13.96
CA ALA A 259 -5.49 15.17 -13.14
C ALA A 259 -6.73 15.94 -12.72
N ASP A 260 -7.89 15.37 -12.98
CA ASP A 260 -9.11 15.78 -12.29
C ASP A 260 -9.14 15.15 -10.90
N VAL A 261 -9.32 15.97 -9.87
CA VAL A 261 -9.27 15.55 -8.47
C VAL A 261 -10.65 15.63 -7.87
N ARG A 262 -11.15 14.49 -7.41
CA ARG A 262 -12.43 14.36 -6.72
C ARG A 262 -12.21 14.00 -5.24
N VAL A 263 -12.79 14.76 -4.32
CA VAL A 263 -12.81 14.39 -2.91
C VAL A 263 -13.79 13.22 -2.71
N VAL A 264 -13.27 12.08 -2.31
CA VAL A 264 -14.04 10.87 -2.01
C VAL A 264 -14.62 10.96 -0.60
N LYS A 265 -13.80 11.40 0.36
CA LYS A 265 -14.16 11.56 1.76
C LYS A 265 -13.28 12.62 2.41
N ASP A 266 -13.88 13.39 3.32
CA ASP A 266 -13.22 14.38 4.18
C ASP A 266 -13.45 14.07 5.67
N GLY A 267 -12.71 14.73 6.55
CA GLY A 267 -12.84 14.59 8.00
C GLY A 267 -12.17 13.33 8.57
N LEU A 268 -11.21 12.76 7.87
CA LEU A 268 -10.45 11.56 8.28
C LEU A 268 -9.10 11.95 8.89
N THR A 269 -9.10 12.43 10.12
CA THR A 269 -7.90 12.97 10.79
C THR A 269 -6.73 11.98 10.75
N GLY A 270 -5.58 12.47 10.24
CA GLY A 270 -4.35 11.69 10.18
C GLY A 270 -4.43 10.50 9.20
N ALA A 271 -5.14 10.66 8.08
CA ALA A 271 -5.15 9.67 7.01
C ALA A 271 -3.74 9.53 6.42
N THR A 272 -3.21 8.29 6.38
CA THR A 272 -1.87 7.99 5.84
C THR A 272 -1.91 6.98 4.70
N GLY A 273 -2.68 5.92 4.80
CA GLY A 273 -2.75 4.88 3.78
C GLY A 273 -4.16 4.66 3.26
N VAL A 274 -4.26 4.16 2.04
CA VAL A 274 -5.54 3.79 1.42
C VAL A 274 -5.38 2.52 0.59
N THR A 275 -6.39 1.65 0.61
CA THR A 275 -6.51 0.50 -0.31
C THR A 275 -7.96 0.30 -0.71
N ARG A 276 -8.19 -0.41 -1.81
CA ARG A 276 -9.56 -0.70 -2.29
C ARG A 276 -9.90 -2.16 -2.08
N VAL A 277 -11.11 -2.43 -1.57
CA VAL A 277 -11.70 -3.76 -1.47
C VAL A 277 -13.12 -3.71 -2.03
N GLY A 278 -13.34 -4.31 -3.19
CA GLY A 278 -14.63 -4.25 -3.88
C GLY A 278 -15.09 -2.81 -4.15
N ASP A 279 -16.28 -2.45 -3.69
CA ASP A 279 -16.88 -1.12 -3.80
C ASP A 279 -16.62 -0.24 -2.56
N THR A 280 -15.51 -0.47 -1.87
CA THR A 280 -15.10 0.32 -0.72
C THR A 280 -13.62 0.70 -0.79
N ALA A 281 -13.27 1.85 -0.22
CA ALA A 281 -11.91 2.19 0.17
C ALA A 281 -11.74 1.97 1.67
N LEU A 282 -10.62 1.40 2.07
CA LEU A 282 -10.17 1.33 3.45
C LEU A 282 -9.09 2.38 3.64
N VAL A 283 -9.29 3.26 4.60
CA VAL A 283 -8.41 4.40 4.86
C VAL A 283 -7.83 4.27 6.26
N LEU A 284 -6.52 4.19 6.34
CA LEU A 284 -5.81 4.14 7.62
C LEU A 284 -5.86 5.53 8.27
N VAL A 285 -6.38 5.57 9.48
CA VAL A 285 -6.51 6.79 10.29
C VAL A 285 -5.97 6.57 11.70
N GLU A 286 -5.60 7.65 12.37
CA GLU A 286 -5.14 7.62 13.77
C GLU A 286 -3.99 6.64 14.01
N ARG A 287 -3.37 6.13 12.94
CA ARG A 287 -2.30 5.10 12.97
C ARG A 287 -2.69 3.81 13.73
N ALA A 288 -3.97 3.51 13.80
CA ALA A 288 -4.51 2.44 14.64
C ALA A 288 -5.66 1.65 14.00
N LYS A 289 -6.31 2.17 12.99
CA LYS A 289 -7.47 1.54 12.36
C LYS A 289 -7.68 1.98 10.92
N ALA A 290 -8.34 1.14 10.13
CA ALA A 290 -8.84 1.51 8.81
C ALA A 290 -10.35 1.75 8.86
N VAL A 291 -10.78 2.93 8.40
CA VAL A 291 -12.19 3.28 8.22
C VAL A 291 -12.65 2.83 6.84
N VAL A 292 -13.83 2.23 6.77
CA VAL A 292 -14.45 1.78 5.53
C VAL A 292 -15.26 2.93 4.92
N VAL A 293 -14.88 3.35 3.72
CA VAL A 293 -15.54 4.42 2.96
C VAL A 293 -16.18 3.82 1.72
N PRO A 294 -17.49 4.01 1.48
CA PRO A 294 -18.11 3.64 0.20
C PRO A 294 -17.37 4.30 -0.96
N TYR A 295 -16.95 3.50 -1.96
CA TYR A 295 -16.12 4.01 -3.03
C TYR A 295 -16.32 3.21 -4.32
N ARG A 296 -16.61 3.92 -5.40
CA ARG A 296 -16.55 3.40 -6.77
C ARG A 296 -15.71 4.35 -7.61
N PRO A 297 -14.67 3.86 -8.30
CA PRO A 297 -13.90 4.66 -9.25
C PRO A 297 -14.80 5.22 -10.35
N GLN A 298 -14.49 6.45 -10.79
CA GLN A 298 -15.11 7.05 -11.97
C GLN A 298 -14.35 6.73 -13.24
#